data_260a47239b22f681a3074f647251a16f
#
_entry.id   260a47239b22f681a3074f647251a16f
#
_cell.length_a   1.000
_cell.length_b   1.000
_cell.length_c   1.000
_cell.angle_alpha   90.00
_cell.angle_beta   90.00
_cell.angle_gamma   90.00
#
_symmetry.space_group_name_H-M   'P 1'
#
loop_
_entity.id
_entity.type
_entity.pdbx_description
1 polymer ?
#
loop_
_entity_poly.entity_id
_entity_poly.type
_entity_poly.pdbx_seq_one_letter_code
_entity_poly.pdbx_strand_id
1 'polypeptide(L)'
;MVTCLLRYELRAGQEAAFETYGRKWITLVNRFGGQHLGYFMPSEGASDVAYALFTFPGLAAYETYRQQSTQDELCQALFKELPSLIHRYDRTFLRPVSEGLEV
;
A
#
# COMPACT_ATOMS: atom_id res chain seq x y z
N MET A 1 17.24 0.30 -1.73
CA MET A 1 15.87 0.58 -1.26
C MET A 1 14.91 0.67 -2.43
N VAL A 2 13.75 0.08 -2.31
CA VAL A 2 12.69 0.15 -3.31
C VAL A 2 11.44 0.72 -2.68
N THR A 3 10.76 1.59 -3.40
CA THR A 3 9.51 2.20 -2.95
C THR A 3 8.38 1.74 -3.83
N CYS A 4 7.31 1.30 -3.21
CA CYS A 4 6.11 0.86 -3.92
C CYS A 4 5.04 1.94 -3.79
N LEU A 5 4.53 2.38 -4.93
CA LEU A 5 3.42 3.32 -5.01
C LEU A 5 2.22 2.57 -5.55
N LEU A 6 1.13 2.58 -4.79
CA LEU A 6 -0.15 2.02 -5.22
C LEU A 6 -1.13 3.16 -5.44
N ARG A 7 -1.77 3.16 -6.61
CA ARG A 7 -2.83 4.10 -6.93
C ARG A 7 -4.13 3.32 -7.03
N TYR A 8 -5.12 3.75 -6.25
CA TYR A 8 -6.42 3.06 -6.17
C TYR A 8 -7.51 3.94 -6.71
N GLU A 9 -8.43 3.34 -7.48
CA GLU A 9 -9.68 3.99 -7.87
C GLU A 9 -10.79 3.44 -6.98
N LEU A 10 -11.30 4.29 -6.10
CA LEU A 10 -12.24 3.89 -5.06
C LEU A 10 -13.66 3.78 -5.62
N ARG A 11 -14.41 2.82 -5.10
CA ARG A 11 -15.85 2.76 -5.37
C ARG A 11 -16.56 3.85 -4.58
N ALA A 12 -17.61 4.40 -5.18
CA ALA A 12 -18.39 5.46 -4.53
C ALA A 12 -18.91 4.98 -3.17
N GLY A 13 -18.74 5.82 -2.15
CA GLY A 13 -19.22 5.55 -0.82
C GLY A 13 -18.32 4.63 0.00
N GLN A 14 -17.16 4.23 -0.51
CA GLN A 14 -16.27 3.29 0.18
C GLN A 14 -15.04 3.95 0.78
N GLU A 15 -14.99 5.28 0.82
CA GLU A 15 -13.81 6.00 1.30
C GLU A 15 -13.47 5.63 2.75
N ALA A 16 -14.46 5.64 3.63
CA ALA A 16 -14.23 5.33 5.04
C ALA A 16 -13.79 3.87 5.25
N ALA A 17 -14.42 2.95 4.52
CA ALA A 17 -14.05 1.53 4.60
C ALA A 17 -12.65 1.31 4.06
N PHE A 18 -12.27 2.01 2.99
CA PHE A 18 -10.93 1.90 2.42
C PHE A 18 -9.89 2.47 3.39
N GLU A 19 -10.20 3.55 4.09
CA GLU A 19 -9.28 4.12 5.08
C GLU A 19 -9.00 3.12 6.20
N THR A 20 -10.03 2.44 6.69
CA THR A 20 -9.87 1.38 7.69
C THR A 20 -9.01 0.25 7.16
N TYR A 21 -9.25 -0.17 5.92
CA TYR A 21 -8.45 -1.16 5.22
C TYR A 21 -6.98 -0.75 5.19
N GLY A 22 -6.72 0.52 4.83
CA GLY A 22 -5.36 1.04 4.75
C GLY A 22 -4.64 1.04 6.09
N ARG A 23 -5.33 1.39 7.17
CA ARG A 23 -4.71 1.36 8.50
C ARG A 23 -4.20 -0.02 8.85
N LYS A 24 -4.94 -1.06 8.48
CA LYS A 24 -4.50 -2.44 8.76
C LYS A 24 -3.25 -2.79 7.96
N TRP A 25 -3.18 -2.36 6.71
CA TRP A 25 -1.98 -2.62 5.89
C TRP A 25 -0.75 -1.89 6.39
N ILE A 26 -0.90 -0.68 6.93
CA ILE A 26 0.25 0.02 7.51
C ILE A 26 0.90 -0.84 8.58
N THR A 27 0.11 -1.39 9.49
CA THR A 27 0.61 -2.26 10.54
C THR A 27 1.25 -3.53 9.98
N LEU A 28 0.59 -4.15 8.99
CA LEU A 28 1.07 -5.42 8.44
C LEU A 28 2.37 -5.26 7.64
N VAL A 29 2.46 -4.23 6.81
CA VAL A 29 3.68 -3.97 6.05
C VAL A 29 4.86 -3.74 7.00
N ASN A 30 4.64 -2.96 8.06
CA ASN A 30 5.70 -2.70 9.04
C ASN A 30 6.10 -3.98 9.77
N ARG A 31 5.14 -4.86 10.05
CA ARG A 31 5.44 -6.15 10.68
C ARG A 31 6.29 -7.04 9.79
N PHE A 32 6.07 -7.00 8.48
CA PHE A 32 6.76 -7.86 7.53
C PHE A 32 8.04 -7.24 6.97
N GLY A 33 8.60 -6.25 7.62
CA GLY A 33 9.92 -5.75 7.29
C GLY A 33 9.96 -4.53 6.40
N GLY A 34 8.81 -3.97 6.05
CA GLY A 34 8.74 -2.74 5.29
C GLY A 34 8.61 -1.52 6.19
N GLN A 35 8.60 -0.37 5.57
CA GLN A 35 8.28 0.89 6.21
C GLN A 35 7.16 1.55 5.43
N HIS A 36 5.96 1.56 6.02
CA HIS A 36 4.82 2.18 5.36
C HIS A 36 4.85 3.67 5.59
N LEU A 37 4.79 4.45 4.52
CA LEU A 37 4.82 5.90 4.58
C LEU A 37 3.42 6.50 4.66
N GLY A 38 2.40 5.68 4.49
CA GLY A 38 1.02 6.09 4.71
C GLY A 38 0.12 5.86 3.52
N TYR A 39 -1.17 5.97 3.78
CA TYR A 39 -2.19 6.07 2.77
C TYR A 39 -2.59 7.53 2.64
N PHE A 40 -2.90 7.94 1.42
CA PHE A 40 -3.27 9.32 1.11
C PHE A 40 -4.65 9.30 0.46
N MET A 41 -5.61 9.84 1.17
CA MET A 41 -7.01 9.81 0.75
C MET A 41 -7.35 11.06 -0.06
N PRO A 42 -8.41 10.99 -0.89
CA PRO A 42 -8.85 12.17 -1.63
C PRO A 42 -9.18 13.31 -0.69
N SER A 43 -8.78 14.53 -1.05
CA SER A 43 -9.11 15.74 -0.31
C SER A 43 -9.78 16.71 -1.26
N GLU A 44 -9.02 17.30 -2.18
CA GLU A 44 -9.57 18.18 -3.21
C GLU A 44 -9.15 17.65 -4.56
N GLY A 45 -9.92 17.94 -5.60
CA GLY A 45 -9.68 17.42 -6.94
C GLY A 45 -10.44 16.13 -7.15
N ALA A 46 -9.76 15.10 -7.67
CA ALA A 46 -10.40 13.80 -7.88
C ALA A 46 -10.86 13.23 -6.54
N SER A 47 -12.12 12.81 -6.46
CA SER A 47 -12.72 12.35 -5.20
C SER A 47 -12.63 10.83 -5.04
N ASP A 48 -12.12 10.12 -6.03
CA ASP A 48 -12.13 8.67 -6.07
C ASP A 48 -10.73 8.06 -6.18
N VAL A 49 -9.67 8.84 -5.97
CA VAL A 49 -8.29 8.35 -6.10
C VAL A 49 -7.59 8.42 -4.75
N ALA A 50 -7.01 7.30 -4.35
CA ALA A 50 -6.19 7.22 -3.14
C ALA A 50 -4.85 6.59 -3.49
N TYR A 51 -3.87 6.82 -2.65
CA TYR A 51 -2.52 6.32 -2.83
C TYR A 51 -2.02 5.63 -1.57
N ALA A 52 -1.16 4.64 -1.75
CA ALA A 52 -0.37 4.06 -0.67
C ALA A 52 1.09 4.08 -1.06
N LEU A 53 1.95 4.32 -0.10
CA LEU A 53 3.38 4.44 -0.35
C LEU A 53 4.15 3.72 0.75
N PHE A 54 5.01 2.77 0.38
CA PHE A 54 5.82 2.07 1.37
C PHE A 54 7.14 1.63 0.75
N THR A 55 8.14 1.40 1.60
CA THR A 55 9.48 1.04 1.17
C THR A 55 9.92 -0.27 1.78
N PHE A 56 10.83 -0.94 1.08
CA PHE A 56 11.56 -2.11 1.58
C PHE A 56 13.04 -1.90 1.29
N PRO A 57 13.95 -2.60 2.03
CA PRO A 57 15.37 -2.45 1.78
C PRO A 57 15.79 -2.78 0.35
N GLY A 58 15.02 -3.66 -0.33
CA GLY A 58 15.28 -4.01 -1.71
C GLY A 58 14.18 -4.90 -2.24
N LEU A 59 14.27 -5.28 -3.51
CA LEU A 59 13.25 -6.13 -4.13
C LEU A 59 13.18 -7.51 -3.48
N ALA A 60 14.32 -8.05 -3.01
CA ALA A 60 14.31 -9.35 -2.33
C ALA A 60 13.46 -9.32 -1.07
N ALA A 61 13.60 -8.26 -0.26
CA ALA A 61 12.80 -8.11 0.95
C ALA A 61 11.32 -7.93 0.61
N TYR A 62 11.01 -7.17 -0.44
CA TYR A 62 9.64 -7.01 -0.92
C TYR A 62 9.05 -8.35 -1.35
N GLU A 63 9.82 -9.16 -2.08
CA GLU A 63 9.36 -10.47 -2.53
C GLU A 63 9.06 -11.39 -1.34
N THR A 64 9.93 -11.38 -0.34
CA THR A 64 9.69 -12.13 0.90
C THR A 64 8.40 -11.69 1.57
N TYR A 65 8.17 -10.39 1.65
CA TYR A 65 6.92 -9.84 2.17
C TYR A 65 5.72 -10.37 1.38
N ARG A 66 5.79 -10.37 0.05
CA ARG A 66 4.70 -10.87 -0.79
C ARG A 66 4.41 -12.33 -0.52
N GLN A 67 5.45 -13.14 -0.35
CA GLN A 67 5.27 -14.57 -0.05
C GLN A 67 4.65 -14.77 1.32
N GLN A 68 5.10 -14.03 2.33
CA GLN A 68 4.56 -14.14 3.67
C GLN A 68 3.13 -13.66 3.75
N SER A 69 2.81 -12.58 3.06
CA SER A 69 1.46 -12.02 3.11
C SER A 69 0.41 -12.94 2.49
N THR A 70 0.76 -13.71 1.48
CA THR A 70 -0.20 -14.64 0.88
C THR A 70 -0.56 -15.79 1.82
N GLN A 71 0.23 -16.03 2.87
CA GLN A 71 -0.01 -17.11 3.83
C GLN A 71 -0.53 -16.59 5.17
N ASP A 72 -0.62 -15.29 5.34
CA ASP A 72 -1.09 -14.67 6.57
C ASP A 72 -2.61 -14.49 6.53
N GLU A 73 -3.29 -14.94 7.59
CA GLU A 73 -4.75 -14.91 7.62
C GLU A 73 -5.32 -13.50 7.57
N LEU A 74 -4.67 -12.54 8.23
CA LEU A 74 -5.14 -11.15 8.22
C LEU A 74 -4.98 -10.54 6.83
N CYS A 75 -3.85 -10.81 6.19
CA CYS A 75 -3.62 -10.33 4.82
C CYS A 75 -4.62 -10.94 3.85
N GLN A 76 -4.90 -12.24 3.99
CA GLN A 76 -5.87 -12.93 3.14
C GLN A 76 -7.26 -12.31 3.26
N ALA A 77 -7.66 -11.97 4.49
CA ALA A 77 -8.95 -11.32 4.71
C ALA A 77 -9.02 -9.96 4.02
N LEU A 78 -7.93 -9.19 4.07
CA LEU A 78 -7.86 -7.90 3.40
C LEU A 78 -7.88 -8.04 1.88
N PHE A 79 -7.18 -9.03 1.33
CA PHE A 79 -7.23 -9.29 -0.11
C PHE A 79 -8.64 -9.60 -0.58
N LYS A 80 -9.42 -10.32 0.23
CA LYS A 80 -10.81 -10.64 -0.11
C LYS A 80 -11.72 -9.42 -0.05
N GLU A 81 -11.41 -8.49 0.83
CA GLU A 81 -12.22 -7.27 0.99
C GLU A 81 -12.00 -6.27 -0.15
N LEU A 82 -10.79 -6.22 -0.69
CA LEU A 82 -10.38 -5.16 -1.61
C LEU A 82 -11.29 -4.97 -2.81
N PRO A 83 -11.78 -6.03 -3.51
CA PRO A 83 -12.64 -5.81 -4.68
C PRO A 83 -13.93 -5.07 -4.39
N SER A 84 -14.42 -5.09 -3.15
CA SER A 84 -15.62 -4.35 -2.79
C SER A 84 -15.35 -2.87 -2.53
N LEU A 85 -14.08 -2.49 -2.40
CA LEU A 85 -13.68 -1.13 -2.05
C LEU A 85 -13.22 -0.31 -3.25
N ILE A 86 -12.69 -0.97 -4.27
CA ILE A 86 -12.05 -0.29 -5.40
C ILE A 86 -12.52 -0.87 -6.73
N HIS A 87 -12.38 -0.08 -7.79
CA HIS A 87 -12.55 -0.54 -9.16
C HIS A 87 -11.28 -1.18 -9.69
N ARG A 88 -10.14 -0.57 -9.42
CA ARG A 88 -8.85 -1.04 -9.88
C ARG A 88 -7.73 -0.37 -9.09
N TYR A 89 -6.52 -0.93 -9.18
CA TYR A 89 -5.33 -0.28 -8.66
C TYR A 89 -4.15 -0.55 -9.58
N ASP A 90 -3.18 0.35 -9.52
CA ASP A 90 -1.92 0.23 -10.24
C ASP A 90 -0.78 0.22 -9.24
N ARG A 91 0.24 -0.60 -9.50
CA ARG A 91 1.44 -0.68 -8.68
C ARG A 91 2.62 -0.21 -9.49
N THR A 92 3.40 0.72 -8.92
CA THR A 92 4.59 1.24 -9.54
C THR A 92 5.75 1.13 -8.56
N PHE A 93 6.88 0.62 -9.02
CA PHE A 93 8.09 0.57 -8.20
C PHE A 93 8.96 1.77 -8.54
N LEU A 94 9.42 2.44 -7.50
CA LEU A 94 10.17 3.68 -7.61
C LEU A 94 11.48 3.52 -6.84
N ARG A 95 12.48 4.26 -7.26
CA ARG A 95 13.74 4.37 -6.54
C ARG A 95 13.77 5.74 -5.89
N PRO A 96 13.85 5.83 -4.54
CA PRO A 96 13.88 7.14 -3.91
C PRO A 96 15.17 7.89 -4.27
N VAL A 97 15.02 9.19 -4.38
CA VAL A 97 16.17 10.10 -4.56
C VAL A 97 16.34 10.84 -3.25
N SER A 98 17.55 10.79 -2.71
CA SER A 98 17.86 11.48 -1.47
C SER A 98 18.69 12.72 -1.77
N GLU A 99 19.02 13.47 -0.71
CA GLU A 99 19.85 14.66 -0.84
C GLU A 99 21.34 14.35 -1.00
N GLY A 100 21.66 13.08 -1.28
CA GLY A 100 23.04 12.69 -1.52
C GLY A 100 23.80 12.23 -0.29
N LEU A 101 23.17 12.20 0.86
CA LEU A 101 23.81 11.74 2.10
C LEU A 101 23.56 10.26 2.35
N GLU A 102 22.65 9.69 1.64
CA GLU A 102 22.32 8.29 1.77
C GLU A 102 23.26 7.47 0.90
N VAL A 103 23.80 6.44 1.44
CA VAL A 103 24.76 5.59 0.74
C VAL A 103 24.37 4.12 0.83
#